data_a1f0f16a0a45c13f21caf37b216960d4
#
_entry.id   a1f0f16a0a45c13f21caf37b216960d4
#
_cell.length_a   1.000
_cell.length_b   1.000
_cell.length_c   1.000
_cell.angle_alpha   90.00
_cell.angle_beta   90.00
_cell.angle_gamma   90.00
#
_symmetry.space_group_name_H-M   'P 1'
#
loop_
_entity.id
_entity.type
_entity.pdbx_description
1 polymer ?
#
loop_
_entity_poly.entity_id
_entity_poly.type
_entity_poly.pdbx_seq_one_letter_code
_entity_poly.pdbx_strand_id
1 'polypeptide(L)'
;DPELAAPGSPAWPALLSELADAEPSPRRAELHRTGLALRRIVHRLHGSPAPDGELAAAADELERLADRLDAFPGGSLYEGFGESPLAGRDPHAFFDHSPMLGRANPLAPPIELWAEGDVMRARATFGAAYEGPPGCVHGGYVAAAFDEVLGSTQSLAGRPGMTGRLTVHYRSPTPLHAELDFAGRVVDQTGRKTLTYGTLHAGDRLCAEGEGLFIAIDFTKVAEMQRRRDEAFGPASRDDA
;
A
#
# COMPACT_ATOMS: atom_id res chain seq x y z
N ASP A 1 -12.55 2.78 -21.39
CA ASP A 1 -13.06 1.42 -21.67
C ASP A 1 -13.11 0.65 -20.33
N PRO A 2 -14.30 0.17 -19.88
CA PRO A 2 -14.41 -0.53 -18.58
C PRO A 2 -13.58 -1.82 -18.49
N GLU A 3 -13.28 -2.46 -19.61
CA GLU A 3 -12.42 -3.66 -19.63
C GLU A 3 -10.93 -3.35 -19.40
N LEU A 4 -10.48 -2.14 -19.69
CA LEU A 4 -9.10 -1.70 -19.45
C LEU A 4 -8.83 -1.37 -17.99
N ALA A 5 -9.87 -1.03 -17.23
CA ALA A 5 -9.77 -0.60 -15.85
C ALA A 5 -9.91 -1.75 -14.82
N ALA A 6 -10.25 -2.95 -15.26
CA ALA A 6 -10.39 -4.09 -14.34
C ALA A 6 -9.01 -4.60 -13.90
N PRO A 7 -8.76 -4.73 -12.58
CA PRO A 7 -7.56 -5.39 -12.09
C PRO A 7 -7.39 -6.76 -12.72
N GLY A 8 -6.21 -7.03 -13.29
CA GLY A 8 -5.91 -8.30 -13.96
C GLY A 8 -6.27 -8.36 -15.43
N SER A 9 -6.72 -7.27 -16.06
CA SER A 9 -6.73 -7.19 -17.51
C SER A 9 -5.29 -7.29 -18.06
N PRO A 10 -5.07 -7.77 -19.30
CA PRO A 10 -3.74 -7.75 -19.94
C PRO A 10 -3.13 -6.35 -20.05
N ALA A 11 -3.96 -5.30 -19.97
CA ALA A 11 -3.55 -3.91 -19.99
C ALA A 11 -3.17 -3.36 -18.60
N TRP A 12 -3.38 -4.11 -17.52
CA TRP A 12 -3.13 -3.65 -16.15
C TRP A 12 -1.69 -3.16 -15.90
N PRO A 13 -0.61 -3.83 -16.35
CA PRO A 13 0.75 -3.33 -16.21
C PRO A 13 0.99 -2.01 -16.95
N ALA A 14 0.42 -1.83 -18.15
CA ALA A 14 0.51 -0.59 -18.91
C ALA A 14 -0.24 0.55 -18.19
N LEU A 15 -1.44 0.25 -17.67
CA LEU A 15 -2.23 1.19 -16.88
C LEU A 15 -1.47 1.62 -15.62
N LEU A 16 -0.80 0.72 -14.90
CA LEU A 16 0.03 1.06 -13.74
C LEU A 16 1.15 2.04 -14.10
N SER A 17 1.80 1.84 -15.26
CA SER A 17 2.84 2.74 -15.73
C SER A 17 2.28 4.12 -16.09
N GLU A 18 1.16 4.19 -16.83
CA GLU A 18 0.50 5.44 -17.17
C GLU A 18 0.03 6.21 -15.92
N LEU A 19 -0.47 5.48 -14.91
CA LEU A 19 -0.93 6.05 -13.65
C LEU A 19 0.22 6.60 -12.80
N ALA A 20 1.39 5.99 -12.87
CA ALA A 20 2.58 6.47 -12.16
C ALA A 20 3.09 7.81 -12.72
N ASP A 21 2.94 8.03 -14.02
CA ASP A 21 3.45 9.20 -14.73
C ASP A 21 2.42 10.35 -14.84
N ALA A 22 1.15 10.11 -14.52
CA ALA A 22 0.10 11.11 -14.65
C ALA A 22 0.21 12.20 -13.57
N GLU A 23 0.15 13.46 -14.00
CA GLU A 23 0.07 14.60 -13.08
C GLU A 23 -1.18 14.50 -12.18
N PRO A 24 -1.03 14.64 -10.88
CA PRO A 24 -2.15 14.53 -9.95
C PRO A 24 -3.12 15.70 -10.13
N SER A 25 -4.42 15.45 -9.98
CA SER A 25 -5.40 16.55 -9.88
C SER A 25 -5.06 17.49 -8.72
N PRO A 26 -5.51 18.76 -8.71
CA PRO A 26 -5.24 19.69 -7.62
C PRO A 26 -5.61 19.12 -6.23
N ARG A 27 -6.76 18.45 -6.13
CA ARG A 27 -7.18 17.78 -4.88
C ARG A 27 -6.19 16.67 -4.47
N ARG A 28 -5.79 15.84 -5.41
CA ARG A 28 -4.87 14.74 -5.19
C ARG A 28 -3.48 15.25 -4.77
N ALA A 29 -3.00 16.33 -5.39
CA ALA A 29 -1.75 16.98 -5.00
C ALA A 29 -1.76 17.46 -3.54
N GLU A 30 -2.89 18.05 -3.07
CA GLU A 30 -3.05 18.47 -1.69
C GLU A 30 -3.14 17.28 -0.71
N LEU A 31 -3.78 16.18 -1.10
CA LEU A 31 -3.79 14.95 -0.29
C LEU A 31 -2.37 14.39 -0.14
N HIS A 32 -1.58 14.34 -1.23
CA HIS A 32 -0.17 13.92 -1.17
C HIS A 32 0.66 14.84 -0.28
N ARG A 33 0.48 16.16 -0.40
CA ARG A 33 1.19 17.15 0.43
C ARG A 33 0.85 16.98 1.90
N THR A 34 -0.43 16.74 2.22
CA THR A 34 -0.91 16.50 3.59
C THR A 34 -0.34 15.18 4.15
N GLY A 35 -0.42 14.08 3.38
CA GLY A 35 0.14 12.79 3.76
C GLY A 35 1.66 12.87 4.02
N LEU A 36 2.39 13.60 3.17
CA LEU A 36 3.82 13.83 3.35
C LEU A 36 4.12 14.63 4.63
N ALA A 37 3.34 15.67 4.93
CA ALA A 37 3.50 16.48 6.14
C ALA A 37 3.26 15.66 7.40
N LEU A 38 2.18 14.88 7.43
CA LEU A 38 1.85 13.97 8.55
C LEU A 38 2.92 12.90 8.72
N ARG A 39 3.37 12.26 7.63
CA ARG A 39 4.46 11.27 7.68
C ARG A 39 5.73 11.85 8.28
N ARG A 40 6.10 13.09 7.89
CA ARG A 40 7.25 13.80 8.48
C ARG A 40 7.07 14.03 9.97
N ILE A 41 5.85 14.37 10.44
CA ILE A 41 5.54 14.52 11.87
C ILE A 41 5.71 13.18 12.58
N VAL A 42 5.12 12.09 12.06
CA VAL A 42 5.25 10.74 12.64
C VAL A 42 6.72 10.36 12.83
N HIS A 43 7.56 10.55 11.79
CA HIS A 43 8.99 10.26 11.89
C HIS A 43 9.73 11.17 12.90
N ARG A 44 9.31 12.42 13.04
CA ARG A 44 9.95 13.38 13.98
C ARG A 44 9.53 13.21 15.42
N LEU A 45 8.32 12.71 15.66
CA LEU A 45 7.86 12.37 17.01
C LEU A 45 8.60 11.17 17.58
N HIS A 46 9.05 10.24 16.72
CA HIS A 46 9.82 9.09 17.17
C HIS A 46 11.16 9.54 17.75
N GLY A 47 11.29 9.41 19.08
CA GLY A 47 12.49 9.83 19.81
C GLY A 47 12.75 11.36 19.82
N SER A 48 11.70 12.18 19.71
CA SER A 48 11.81 13.63 19.70
C SER A 48 12.45 14.18 21.00
N PRO A 49 13.53 15.00 20.93
CA PRO A 49 14.08 15.71 22.07
C PRO A 49 13.40 17.06 22.32
N ALA A 50 12.26 17.34 21.70
CA ALA A 50 11.56 18.61 21.84
C ALA A 50 11.13 18.83 23.31
N PRO A 51 11.24 20.07 23.84
CA PRO A 51 10.75 20.39 25.19
C PRO A 51 9.24 20.13 25.32
N ASP A 52 8.76 19.82 26.54
CA ASP A 52 7.35 19.54 26.83
C ASP A 52 6.41 20.63 26.32
N GLY A 53 6.80 21.90 26.42
CA GLY A 53 5.99 23.01 25.92
C GLY A 53 5.81 23.00 24.40
N GLU A 54 6.82 22.60 23.63
CA GLU A 54 6.74 22.44 22.18
C GLU A 54 5.88 21.24 21.81
N LEU A 55 6.00 20.14 22.57
CA LEU A 55 5.16 18.95 22.34
C LEU A 55 3.68 19.26 22.64
N ALA A 56 3.40 20.02 23.72
CA ALA A 56 2.03 20.45 24.03
C ALA A 56 1.46 21.37 22.92
N ALA A 57 2.22 22.35 22.46
CA ALA A 57 1.80 23.23 21.38
C ALA A 57 1.54 22.45 20.08
N ALA A 58 2.38 21.48 19.75
CA ALA A 58 2.21 20.63 18.58
C ALA A 58 0.95 19.76 18.71
N ALA A 59 0.66 19.20 19.89
CA ALA A 59 -0.56 18.46 20.16
C ALA A 59 -1.80 19.31 19.92
N ASP A 60 -1.85 20.53 20.50
CA ASP A 60 -2.95 21.48 20.31
C ASP A 60 -3.19 21.85 18.84
N GLU A 61 -2.12 21.94 18.03
CA GLU A 61 -2.22 22.23 16.60
C GLU A 61 -2.79 21.04 15.83
N LEU A 62 -2.35 19.82 16.16
CA LEU A 62 -2.84 18.59 15.52
C LEU A 62 -4.29 18.32 15.88
N GLU A 63 -4.70 18.53 17.14
CA GLU A 63 -6.10 18.41 17.57
C GLU A 63 -6.99 19.39 16.81
N ARG A 64 -6.58 20.67 16.72
CA ARG A 64 -7.34 21.66 15.92
C ARG A 64 -7.40 21.30 14.43
N LEU A 65 -6.39 20.65 13.88
CA LEU A 65 -6.44 20.15 12.51
C LEU A 65 -7.43 19.00 12.37
N ALA A 66 -7.40 18.05 13.31
CA ALA A 66 -8.33 16.92 13.34
C ALA A 66 -9.78 17.41 13.43
N ASP A 67 -10.11 18.31 14.38
CA ASP A 67 -11.45 18.90 14.54
C ASP A 67 -11.97 19.55 13.25
N ARG A 68 -11.08 20.25 12.50
CA ARG A 68 -11.47 20.84 11.22
C ARG A 68 -11.77 19.81 10.15
N LEU A 69 -11.09 18.67 10.16
CA LEU A 69 -11.32 17.59 9.19
C LEU A 69 -12.56 16.78 9.55
N ASP A 70 -12.83 16.60 10.84
CA ASP A 70 -14.03 15.91 11.34
C ASP A 70 -15.34 16.64 10.99
N ALA A 71 -15.27 17.95 10.70
CA ALA A 71 -16.41 18.71 10.19
C ALA A 71 -16.87 18.26 8.79
N PHE A 72 -16.07 17.48 8.07
CA PHE A 72 -16.42 16.93 6.78
C PHE A 72 -16.81 15.45 6.92
N PRO A 73 -17.79 14.97 6.14
CA PRO A 73 -18.18 13.56 6.20
C PRO A 73 -16.98 12.66 5.85
N GLY A 74 -16.68 11.73 6.74
CA GLY A 74 -15.71 10.68 6.50
C GLY A 74 -16.14 9.80 5.31
N GLY A 75 -15.20 9.31 4.54
CA GLY A 75 -15.42 8.34 3.47
C GLY A 75 -14.75 7.02 3.78
N SER A 76 -15.37 5.90 3.46
CA SER A 76 -14.68 4.63 3.45
C SER A 76 -13.78 4.54 2.21
N LEU A 77 -12.49 4.23 2.43
CA LEU A 77 -11.53 4.02 1.35
C LEU A 77 -11.91 2.85 0.45
N TYR A 78 -12.58 1.86 1.01
CA TYR A 78 -13.07 0.69 0.29
C TYR A 78 -14.21 1.00 -0.68
N GLU A 79 -14.91 2.10 -0.52
CA GLU A 79 -15.88 2.58 -1.51
C GLU A 79 -15.21 3.01 -2.82
N GLY A 80 -13.92 3.30 -2.80
CA GLY A 80 -13.11 3.68 -3.94
C GLY A 80 -12.01 2.68 -4.30
N PHE A 81 -11.89 1.58 -3.56
CA PHE A 81 -10.87 0.58 -3.83
C PHE A 81 -11.16 -0.19 -5.12
N GLY A 82 -10.14 -0.78 -5.76
CA GLY A 82 -10.23 -1.42 -7.08
C GLY A 82 -11.26 -2.54 -7.21
N GLU A 83 -11.80 -2.97 -6.10
CA GLU A 83 -12.91 -3.90 -6.02
C GLU A 83 -14.28 -3.18 -6.10
N SER A 84 -14.28 -1.85 -5.97
CA SER A 84 -15.47 -1.01 -6.04
C SER A 84 -15.66 -0.46 -7.46
N PRO A 85 -16.91 -0.40 -7.99
CA PRO A 85 -17.22 0.30 -9.23
C PRO A 85 -16.82 1.79 -9.24
N LEU A 86 -16.57 2.38 -8.07
CA LEU A 86 -16.09 3.76 -7.92
C LEU A 86 -14.59 3.91 -8.20
N ALA A 87 -13.80 2.85 -8.10
CA ALA A 87 -12.39 2.86 -8.50
C ALA A 87 -12.22 3.14 -10.00
N GLY A 88 -13.20 2.80 -10.82
CA GLY A 88 -13.25 3.15 -12.24
C GLY A 88 -13.41 4.65 -12.52
N ARG A 89 -13.65 5.47 -11.49
CA ARG A 89 -13.75 6.95 -11.65
C ARG A 89 -12.42 7.65 -11.36
N ASP A 90 -11.60 7.11 -10.46
CA ASP A 90 -10.24 7.57 -10.19
C ASP A 90 -9.35 6.37 -9.85
N PRO A 91 -8.78 5.70 -10.85
CA PRO A 91 -7.90 4.56 -10.63
C PRO A 91 -6.65 4.93 -9.81
N HIS A 92 -6.30 6.21 -9.73
CA HIS A 92 -5.21 6.68 -8.88
C HIS A 92 -5.54 6.61 -7.39
N ALA A 93 -6.83 6.74 -7.01
CA ALA A 93 -7.26 6.66 -5.62
C ALA A 93 -6.94 5.29 -4.99
N PHE A 94 -6.89 4.24 -5.81
CA PHE A 94 -6.53 2.90 -5.39
C PHE A 94 -5.18 2.84 -4.65
N PHE A 95 -4.17 3.55 -5.18
CA PHE A 95 -2.82 3.51 -4.61
C PHE A 95 -2.58 4.58 -3.55
N ASP A 96 -3.25 5.74 -3.66
CA ASP A 96 -2.97 6.89 -2.80
C ASP A 96 -3.21 6.65 -1.31
N HIS A 97 -4.12 5.75 -0.99
CA HIS A 97 -4.52 5.44 0.38
C HIS A 97 -4.02 4.09 0.88
N SER A 98 -3.32 3.31 0.06
CA SER A 98 -2.71 2.05 0.50
C SER A 98 -1.83 2.27 1.73
N PRO A 99 -1.89 1.39 2.75
CA PRO A 99 -1.04 1.49 3.92
C PRO A 99 0.45 1.26 3.64
N MET A 100 0.80 0.77 2.45
CA MET A 100 2.19 0.50 2.07
C MET A 100 2.67 1.32 0.87
N LEU A 101 1.77 1.63 -0.08
CA LEU A 101 2.10 2.33 -1.33
C LEU A 101 1.67 3.80 -1.29
N GLY A 102 0.69 4.14 -0.47
CA GLY A 102 -0.09 5.37 -0.59
C GLY A 102 0.66 6.65 -0.26
N ARG A 103 0.76 7.55 -1.24
CA ARG A 103 1.34 8.88 -1.03
C ARG A 103 0.48 9.74 -0.12
N ALA A 104 -0.85 9.59 -0.15
CA ALA A 104 -1.79 10.28 0.72
C ALA A 104 -1.90 9.65 2.12
N ASN A 105 -1.45 8.40 2.29
CA ASN A 105 -1.50 7.73 3.57
C ASN A 105 -0.22 7.99 4.39
N PRO A 106 -0.30 8.66 5.55
CA PRO A 106 0.88 8.94 6.37
C PRO A 106 1.53 7.69 6.98
N LEU A 107 0.82 6.56 7.06
CA LEU A 107 1.35 5.29 7.54
C LEU A 107 2.24 4.59 6.50
N ALA A 108 2.06 4.92 5.22
CA ALA A 108 2.82 4.25 4.16
C ALA A 108 4.30 4.65 4.15
N PRO A 109 5.24 3.70 3.89
CA PRO A 109 6.67 4.00 3.72
C PRO A 109 7.10 4.73 2.44
N PRO A 110 6.35 5.28 1.54
CA PRO A 110 5.61 4.74 0.44
C PRO A 110 6.52 3.95 -0.53
N ILE A 111 6.10 2.74 -0.86
CA ILE A 111 6.86 1.86 -1.75
C ILE A 111 6.57 2.27 -3.20
N GLU A 112 7.61 2.46 -4.00
CA GLU A 112 7.49 2.67 -5.45
C GLU A 112 7.56 1.32 -6.17
N LEU A 113 6.60 1.06 -7.06
CA LEU A 113 6.46 -0.19 -7.81
C LEU A 113 6.53 0.09 -9.31
N TRP A 114 7.24 -0.78 -10.06
CA TRP A 114 7.22 -0.79 -11.53
C TRP A 114 7.47 -2.19 -12.08
N ALA A 115 6.95 -2.47 -13.27
CA ALA A 115 7.19 -3.71 -13.98
C ALA A 115 8.41 -3.56 -14.90
N GLU A 116 9.30 -4.55 -14.87
CA GLU A 116 10.45 -4.67 -15.76
C GLU A 116 10.41 -6.05 -16.44
N GLY A 117 9.75 -6.13 -17.58
CA GLY A 117 9.45 -7.39 -18.25
C GLY A 117 8.56 -8.30 -17.40
N ASP A 118 9.07 -9.46 -17.01
CA ASP A 118 8.38 -10.44 -16.15
C ASP A 118 8.70 -10.28 -14.65
N VAL A 119 9.44 -9.23 -14.29
CA VAL A 119 9.84 -8.92 -12.92
C VAL A 119 9.08 -7.70 -12.42
N MET A 120 8.45 -7.83 -11.25
CA MET A 120 7.99 -6.68 -10.48
C MET A 120 9.17 -6.15 -9.67
N ARG A 121 9.49 -4.88 -9.87
CA ARG A 121 10.48 -4.15 -9.09
C ARG A 121 9.80 -3.25 -8.08
N ALA A 122 10.43 -3.07 -6.93
CA ALA A 122 10.00 -2.05 -5.98
C ALA A 122 11.19 -1.44 -5.26
N ARG A 123 11.00 -0.19 -4.82
CA ARG A 123 11.97 0.56 -4.05
C ARG A 123 11.32 1.23 -2.86
N ALA A 124 11.98 1.22 -1.72
CA ALA A 124 11.51 1.89 -0.51
C ALA A 124 12.66 2.35 0.36
N THR A 125 12.40 3.39 1.17
CA THR A 125 13.28 3.79 2.27
C THR A 125 12.44 3.89 3.53
N PHE A 126 12.71 3.01 4.50
CA PHE A 126 12.01 3.02 5.78
C PHE A 126 12.74 3.95 6.77
N GLY A 127 12.00 4.90 7.33
CA GLY A 127 12.52 5.81 8.35
C GLY A 127 12.25 5.33 9.78
N ALA A 128 12.54 6.19 10.75
CA ALA A 128 12.49 5.88 12.18
C ALA A 128 11.13 5.32 12.67
N ALA A 129 10.01 5.76 12.09
CA ALA A 129 8.68 5.27 12.46
C ALA A 129 8.46 3.76 12.21
N TYR A 130 9.32 3.14 11.41
CA TYR A 130 9.25 1.72 11.07
C TYR A 130 10.32 0.89 11.79
N GLU A 131 10.98 1.46 12.80
CA GLU A 131 12.04 0.79 13.54
C GLU A 131 11.50 -0.40 14.35
N GLY A 132 12.25 -1.51 14.30
CA GLY A 132 12.09 -2.66 15.17
C GLY A 132 13.32 -2.79 16.07
N PRO A 133 14.24 -3.73 15.80
CA PRO A 133 15.53 -3.74 16.47
C PRO A 133 16.33 -2.47 16.12
N PRO A 134 17.22 -1.99 17.00
CA PRO A 134 17.96 -0.75 16.77
C PRO A 134 18.62 -0.65 15.40
N GLY A 135 18.28 0.40 14.65
CA GLY A 135 18.78 0.66 13.30
C GLY A 135 18.21 -0.25 12.21
N CYS A 136 17.21 -1.08 12.51
CA CYS A 136 16.63 -2.04 11.58
C CYS A 136 15.13 -1.83 11.40
N VAL A 137 14.63 -2.11 10.19
CA VAL A 137 13.21 -2.14 9.89
C VAL A 137 12.54 -3.26 10.67
N HIS A 138 11.40 -2.99 11.29
CA HIS A 138 10.59 -4.00 11.97
C HIS A 138 10.16 -5.10 10.99
N GLY A 139 10.33 -6.37 11.38
CA GLY A 139 10.05 -7.52 10.51
C GLY A 139 8.62 -7.56 9.96
N GLY A 140 7.65 -7.06 10.69
CA GLY A 140 6.26 -6.93 10.22
C GLY A 140 6.12 -5.99 9.02
N TYR A 141 6.87 -4.88 8.96
CA TYR A 141 6.88 -3.99 7.80
C TYR A 141 7.60 -4.61 6.60
N VAL A 142 8.66 -5.40 6.83
CA VAL A 142 9.29 -6.19 5.77
C VAL A 142 8.30 -7.19 5.19
N ALA A 143 7.54 -7.90 6.04
CA ALA A 143 6.52 -8.84 5.59
C ALA A 143 5.39 -8.15 4.82
N ALA A 144 4.89 -7.00 5.32
CA ALA A 144 3.87 -6.21 4.64
C ALA A 144 4.35 -5.69 3.27
N ALA A 145 5.62 -5.27 3.17
CA ALA A 145 6.22 -4.88 1.90
C ALA A 145 6.28 -6.06 0.91
N PHE A 146 6.62 -7.27 1.37
CA PHE A 146 6.55 -8.46 0.53
C PHE A 146 5.13 -8.79 0.08
N ASP A 147 4.13 -8.59 0.93
CA ASP A 147 2.72 -8.81 0.53
C ASP A 147 2.33 -7.90 -0.64
N GLU A 148 2.66 -6.62 -0.58
CA GLU A 148 2.41 -5.65 -1.65
C GLU A 148 3.19 -5.97 -2.93
N VAL A 149 4.50 -6.23 -2.82
CA VAL A 149 5.35 -6.52 -3.99
C VAL A 149 4.94 -7.82 -4.67
N LEU A 150 4.72 -8.89 -3.89
CA LEU A 150 4.34 -10.20 -4.43
C LEU A 150 2.87 -10.21 -4.90
N GLY A 151 1.99 -9.45 -4.23
CA GLY A 151 0.63 -9.19 -4.67
C GLY A 151 0.59 -8.45 -6.01
N SER A 152 1.45 -7.46 -6.21
CA SER A 152 1.61 -6.79 -7.50
C SER A 152 2.25 -7.70 -8.54
N THR A 153 3.19 -8.57 -8.14
CA THR A 153 3.85 -9.55 -9.02
C THR A 153 2.85 -10.53 -9.64
N GLN A 154 1.89 -11.03 -8.86
CA GLN A 154 0.88 -11.94 -9.41
C GLN A 154 0.04 -11.31 -10.52
N SER A 155 -0.14 -9.98 -10.47
CA SER A 155 -0.90 -9.24 -11.48
C SER A 155 -0.25 -9.31 -12.87
N LEU A 156 1.08 -9.53 -12.95
CA LEU A 156 1.79 -9.79 -14.21
C LEU A 156 1.30 -11.07 -14.91
N ALA A 157 0.77 -12.02 -14.13
CA ALA A 157 0.16 -13.26 -14.68
C ALA A 157 -1.29 -13.06 -15.15
N GLY A 158 -1.86 -11.85 -15.09
CA GLY A 158 -3.19 -11.52 -15.58
C GLY A 158 -4.35 -12.10 -14.75
N ARG A 159 -4.10 -12.58 -13.53
CA ARG A 159 -5.12 -13.16 -12.65
C ARG A 159 -4.98 -12.61 -11.23
N PRO A 160 -5.62 -11.48 -10.93
CA PRO A 160 -5.58 -10.92 -9.59
C PRO A 160 -6.23 -11.85 -8.57
N GLY A 161 -5.65 -11.91 -7.38
CA GLY A 161 -6.13 -12.76 -6.31
C GLY A 161 -5.79 -12.16 -4.95
N MET A 162 -6.31 -12.77 -3.90
CA MET A 162 -5.99 -12.43 -2.52
C MET A 162 -4.88 -13.33 -1.99
N THR A 163 -4.10 -12.80 -1.07
CA THR A 163 -3.03 -13.53 -0.38
C THR A 163 -3.63 -14.68 0.44
N GLY A 164 -3.30 -15.90 0.04
CA GLY A 164 -3.68 -17.11 0.76
C GLY A 164 -2.60 -17.56 1.75
N ARG A 165 -1.34 -17.27 1.43
CA ARG A 165 -0.20 -17.52 2.32
C ARG A 165 0.97 -16.63 1.91
N LEU A 166 1.65 -16.06 2.90
CA LEU A 166 2.91 -15.38 2.75
C LEU A 166 3.94 -16.04 3.69
N THR A 167 5.13 -16.33 3.17
CA THR A 167 6.26 -16.84 3.95
C THR A 167 7.45 -15.92 3.73
N VAL A 168 8.05 -15.41 4.80
CA VAL A 168 9.21 -14.53 4.74
C VAL A 168 10.39 -15.15 5.45
N HIS A 169 11.52 -15.24 4.77
CA HIS A 169 12.78 -15.70 5.28
C HIS A 169 13.72 -14.51 5.50
N TYR A 170 13.96 -14.15 6.74
CA TYR A 170 14.88 -13.07 7.09
C TYR A 170 16.31 -13.62 7.07
N ARG A 171 17.16 -13.05 6.19
CA ARG A 171 18.54 -13.50 5.96
C ARG A 171 19.56 -12.62 6.68
N SER A 172 19.32 -11.31 6.70
CA SER A 172 20.14 -10.36 7.43
C SER A 172 19.30 -9.16 7.89
N PRO A 173 19.78 -8.36 8.87
CA PRO A 173 19.09 -7.17 9.30
C PRO A 173 18.81 -6.21 8.14
N THR A 174 17.57 -5.77 7.99
CA THR A 174 17.15 -4.78 7.00
C THR A 174 17.39 -3.39 7.56
N PRO A 175 18.31 -2.58 7.00
CA PRO A 175 18.67 -1.29 7.60
C PRO A 175 17.59 -0.24 7.42
N LEU A 176 17.42 0.62 8.44
CA LEU A 176 16.68 1.88 8.30
C LEU A 176 17.47 2.90 7.48
N HIS A 177 16.75 3.86 6.90
CA HIS A 177 17.30 5.01 6.16
C HIS A 177 18.18 4.62 4.94
N ALA A 178 18.19 3.36 4.56
CA ALA A 178 18.83 2.87 3.35
C ALA A 178 17.82 2.66 2.25
N GLU A 179 18.24 2.81 1.01
CA GLU A 179 17.45 2.38 -0.13
C GLU A 179 17.39 0.85 -0.15
N LEU A 180 16.19 0.33 -0.27
CA LEU A 180 15.87 -1.08 -0.28
C LEU A 180 15.23 -1.43 -1.61
N ASP A 181 15.81 -2.42 -2.31
CA ASP A 181 15.35 -2.89 -3.60
C ASP A 181 14.68 -4.26 -3.47
N PHE A 182 13.46 -4.34 -4.00
CA PHE A 182 12.70 -5.58 -4.09
C PHE A 182 12.64 -6.05 -5.55
N ALA A 183 12.60 -7.38 -5.72
CA ALA A 183 12.33 -8.01 -6.99
C ALA A 183 11.40 -9.19 -6.80
N GLY A 184 10.31 -9.25 -7.57
CA GLY A 184 9.32 -10.33 -7.51
C GLY A 184 9.11 -10.98 -8.87
N ARG A 185 8.91 -12.30 -8.89
CA ARG A 185 8.58 -13.09 -10.09
C ARG A 185 7.49 -14.09 -9.81
N VAL A 186 6.69 -14.39 -10.85
CA VAL A 186 5.78 -15.52 -10.83
C VAL A 186 6.60 -16.80 -11.00
N VAL A 187 6.40 -17.76 -10.10
CA VAL A 187 7.09 -19.05 -10.11
C VAL A 187 6.23 -20.13 -10.77
N ASP A 188 4.93 -20.15 -10.43
CA ASP A 188 3.97 -21.10 -10.97
C ASP A 188 2.56 -20.53 -10.98
N GLN A 189 1.77 -20.98 -11.93
CA GLN A 189 0.35 -20.66 -12.02
C GLN A 189 -0.45 -21.91 -12.37
N THR A 190 -1.18 -22.45 -11.42
CA THR A 190 -1.99 -23.66 -11.60
C THR A 190 -3.41 -23.42 -11.12
N GLY A 191 -4.38 -23.49 -12.03
CA GLY A 191 -5.80 -23.27 -11.78
C GLY A 191 -6.03 -21.86 -11.23
N ARG A 192 -6.52 -21.76 -9.97
CA ARG A 192 -6.75 -20.49 -9.26
C ARG A 192 -5.56 -20.02 -8.43
N LYS A 193 -4.46 -20.77 -8.41
CA LYS A 193 -3.31 -20.49 -7.55
C LYS A 193 -2.19 -19.89 -8.38
N THR A 194 -1.62 -18.79 -7.88
CA THR A 194 -0.40 -18.17 -8.39
C THR A 194 0.64 -18.19 -7.28
N LEU A 195 1.78 -18.78 -7.53
CA LEU A 195 2.93 -18.80 -6.63
C LEU A 195 3.92 -17.76 -7.11
N THR A 196 4.33 -16.88 -6.21
CA THR A 196 5.34 -15.85 -6.47
C THR A 196 6.51 -16.01 -5.51
N TYR A 197 7.67 -15.54 -5.93
CA TYR A 197 8.89 -15.47 -5.12
C TYR A 197 9.52 -14.10 -5.31
N GLY A 198 10.14 -13.58 -4.26
CA GLY A 198 10.84 -12.30 -4.32
C GLY A 198 11.99 -12.21 -3.34
N THR A 199 12.83 -11.21 -3.59
CA THR A 199 14.00 -10.87 -2.77
C THR A 199 13.98 -9.42 -2.35
N LEU A 200 14.59 -9.13 -1.20
CA LEU A 200 14.82 -7.78 -0.68
C LEU A 200 16.32 -7.59 -0.45
N HIS A 201 16.87 -6.53 -1.03
CA HIS A 201 18.29 -6.18 -0.91
C HIS A 201 18.48 -4.77 -0.35
N ALA A 202 19.59 -4.58 0.36
CA ALA A 202 20.17 -3.29 0.72
C ALA A 202 21.56 -3.22 0.05
N GLY A 203 21.64 -2.58 -1.11
CA GLY A 203 22.79 -2.71 -2.00
C GLY A 203 23.00 -4.18 -2.39
N ASP A 204 24.20 -4.71 -2.22
CA ASP A 204 24.53 -6.11 -2.56
C ASP A 204 24.08 -7.13 -1.48
N ARG A 205 23.60 -6.65 -0.34
CA ARG A 205 23.24 -7.53 0.78
C ARG A 205 21.80 -8.01 0.70
N LEU A 206 21.62 -9.34 0.60
CA LEU A 206 20.31 -9.98 0.72
C LEU A 206 19.80 -9.84 2.17
N CYS A 207 18.69 -9.14 2.35
CA CYS A 207 18.05 -8.93 3.64
C CYS A 207 16.95 -9.97 3.92
N ALA A 208 16.11 -10.25 2.92
CA ALA A 208 15.04 -11.22 3.06
C ALA A 208 14.61 -11.82 1.72
N GLU A 209 13.91 -12.94 1.79
CA GLU A 209 13.22 -13.58 0.68
C GLU A 209 11.76 -13.81 1.05
N GLY A 210 10.86 -13.72 0.09
CA GLY A 210 9.43 -13.92 0.28
C GLY A 210 8.85 -14.91 -0.71
N GLU A 211 7.93 -15.75 -0.24
CA GLU A 211 7.10 -16.64 -1.06
C GLU A 211 5.63 -16.30 -0.82
N GLY A 212 4.90 -15.98 -1.90
CA GLY A 212 3.49 -15.67 -1.86
C GLY A 212 2.65 -16.71 -2.60
N LEU A 213 1.62 -17.24 -1.96
CA LEU A 213 0.57 -18.00 -2.62
C LEU A 213 -0.68 -17.13 -2.70
N PHE A 214 -1.09 -16.79 -3.90
CA PHE A 214 -2.28 -16.00 -4.18
C PHE A 214 -3.38 -16.86 -4.77
N ILE A 215 -4.61 -16.58 -4.38
CA ILE A 215 -5.79 -17.31 -4.85
C ILE A 215 -6.63 -16.35 -5.67
N ALA A 216 -6.76 -16.63 -6.98
CA ALA A 216 -7.59 -15.82 -7.87
C ALA A 216 -9.02 -15.75 -7.34
N ILE A 217 -9.55 -14.53 -7.27
CA ILE A 217 -10.90 -14.24 -6.82
C ILE A 217 -11.80 -13.92 -8.01
N ASP A 218 -13.05 -14.25 -7.84
CA ASP A 218 -14.11 -13.86 -8.75
C ASP A 218 -14.71 -12.57 -8.20
N PHE A 219 -14.35 -11.44 -8.80
CA PHE A 219 -14.79 -10.11 -8.36
C PHE A 219 -16.32 -9.95 -8.38
N THR A 220 -17.02 -10.72 -9.23
CA THR A 220 -18.49 -10.67 -9.21
C THR A 220 -19.05 -11.21 -7.90
N LYS A 221 -18.41 -12.24 -7.33
CA LYS A 221 -18.78 -12.79 -6.02
C LYS A 221 -18.43 -11.86 -4.87
N VAL A 222 -17.32 -11.15 -4.97
CA VAL A 222 -16.94 -10.14 -3.96
C VAL A 222 -17.97 -9.01 -3.92
N ALA A 223 -18.38 -8.48 -5.07
CA ALA A 223 -19.42 -7.47 -5.17
C ALA A 223 -20.78 -7.95 -4.66
N GLU A 224 -21.11 -9.22 -4.87
CA GLU A 224 -22.33 -9.83 -4.32
C GLU A 224 -22.27 -10.02 -2.81
N MET A 225 -21.12 -10.43 -2.27
CA MET A 225 -20.91 -10.51 -0.81
C MET A 225 -21.02 -9.13 -0.15
N GLN A 226 -20.47 -8.10 -0.77
CA GLN A 226 -20.53 -6.73 -0.27
C GLN A 226 -21.99 -6.22 -0.26
N ARG A 227 -22.74 -6.43 -1.32
CA ARG A 227 -24.18 -6.11 -1.34
C ARG A 227 -24.95 -6.83 -0.24
N ARG A 228 -24.74 -8.12 -0.05
CA ARG A 228 -25.42 -8.91 1.01
C ARG A 228 -25.06 -8.40 2.40
N ARG A 229 -23.80 -7.97 2.62
CA ARG A 229 -23.40 -7.34 3.87
C ARG A 229 -24.14 -6.03 4.10
N ASP A 230 -24.19 -5.17 3.09
CA ASP A 230 -24.83 -3.86 3.17
C ASP A 230 -26.36 -4.00 3.33
N GLU A 231 -26.98 -5.04 2.74
CA GLU A 231 -28.38 -5.40 2.94
C GLU A 231 -28.65 -5.92 4.37
N ALA A 232 -27.70 -6.67 4.96
CA ALA A 232 -27.88 -7.29 6.28
C ALA A 232 -27.57 -6.34 7.45
N PHE A 233 -26.61 -5.43 7.28
CA PHE A 233 -26.07 -4.57 8.34
C PHE A 233 -26.18 -3.07 8.05
N GLY A 234 -26.79 -2.70 6.92
CA GLY A 234 -26.74 -1.33 6.40
C GLY A 234 -25.39 -1.00 5.75
N PRO A 235 -25.32 0.07 4.95
CA PRO A 235 -24.03 0.59 4.49
C PRO A 235 -23.19 0.88 5.73
N ALA A 236 -21.89 0.51 5.70
CA ALA A 236 -20.99 0.72 6.83
C ALA A 236 -21.16 2.17 7.31
N SER A 237 -21.63 2.33 8.57
CA SER A 237 -21.93 3.65 9.09
C SER A 237 -20.62 4.42 9.17
N ARG A 238 -20.63 5.65 8.69
CA ARG A 238 -19.48 6.55 8.67
C ARG A 238 -19.06 7.03 10.06
N ASP A 239 -19.76 6.57 11.10
CA ASP A 239 -19.65 7.06 12.48
C ASP A 239 -18.90 6.11 13.43
N ASP A 240 -18.42 4.96 12.97
CA ASP A 240 -17.77 3.94 13.81
C ASP A 240 -16.26 3.77 13.56
N ALA A 241 -15.56 4.82 13.10
CA ALA A 241 -14.10 4.77 12.92
C ALA A 241 -13.38 5.83 13.79
#